data_488effa46295adae7c9fa821a8db22e6
#
_entry.id   488effa46295adae7c9fa821a8db22e6
#
_cell.length_a   1.000
_cell.length_b   1.000
_cell.length_c   1.000
_cell.angle_alpha   90.00
_cell.angle_beta   90.00
_cell.angle_gamma   90.00
#
_symmetry.space_group_name_H-M   'P 1'
#
loop_
_entity.id
_entity.type
_entity.pdbx_description
1 polymer ?
#
loop_
_entity_poly.entity_id
_entity_poly.type
_entity_poly.pdbx_seq_one_letter_code
_entity_poly.pdbx_strand_id
1 'polypeptide(L)'
;MTVLDAYALIAYVIGGPAQEKVITLLREGKCTIATANLIEVFDVVGRQHDYPVGRVAEIVDPLFATSLSVVHLDEHLARRAGELRVEHYHRTRSPLSLADVVLIVSARSGDRIATADPDVLATASSLGVETVELPGQG
;
A
#
# COMPACT_ATOMS: atom_id res chain seq x y z
N MET A 1 1.91 -4.73 12.72
CA MET A 1 1.44 -5.05 11.36
C MET A 1 2.22 -4.25 10.33
N THR A 2 2.35 -4.77 9.14
CA THR A 2 2.95 -4.04 8.02
C THR A 2 1.87 -3.69 7.02
N VAL A 3 1.68 -2.40 6.75
CA VAL A 3 0.69 -1.92 5.78
C VAL A 3 1.38 -1.85 4.42
N LEU A 4 0.87 -2.61 3.46
CA LEU A 4 1.42 -2.67 2.11
C LEU A 4 0.78 -1.58 1.24
N ASP A 5 1.59 -0.89 0.43
CA ASP A 5 1.03 -0.07 -0.63
C ASP A 5 0.66 -0.93 -1.85
N ALA A 6 0.03 -0.31 -2.85
CA ALA A 6 -0.35 -1.04 -4.06
C ALA A 6 0.87 -1.61 -4.80
N TYR A 7 1.97 -0.84 -4.86
CA TYR A 7 3.20 -1.26 -5.51
C TYR A 7 3.71 -2.60 -4.94
N ALA A 8 3.63 -2.78 -3.62
CA ALA A 8 4.07 -4.01 -2.97
C ALA A 8 3.28 -5.23 -3.46
N LEU A 9 1.96 -5.14 -3.45
CA LEU A 9 1.12 -6.27 -3.86
C LEU A 9 1.17 -6.48 -5.37
N ILE A 10 1.30 -5.43 -6.16
CA ILE A 10 1.55 -5.54 -7.61
C ILE A 10 2.84 -6.31 -7.87
N ALA A 11 3.92 -5.99 -7.17
CA ALA A 11 5.19 -6.71 -7.30
C ALA A 11 5.05 -8.19 -6.94
N TYR A 12 4.23 -8.51 -5.95
CA TYR A 12 3.93 -9.90 -5.60
C TYR A 12 3.26 -10.63 -6.77
N VAL A 13 2.30 -9.98 -7.44
CA VAL A 13 1.51 -10.59 -8.51
C VAL A 13 2.31 -10.75 -9.80
N ILE A 14 3.01 -9.69 -10.23
CA ILE A 14 3.67 -9.66 -11.56
C ILE A 14 5.19 -9.79 -11.51
N GLY A 15 5.79 -9.79 -10.34
CA GLY A 15 7.24 -9.78 -10.19
C GLY A 15 7.82 -8.37 -10.23
N GLY A 16 9.12 -8.27 -10.08
CA GLY A 16 9.86 -7.02 -10.07
C GLY A 16 10.84 -6.95 -8.91
N PRO A 17 11.58 -5.82 -8.76
CA PRO A 17 12.66 -5.74 -7.78
C PRO A 17 12.20 -5.90 -6.32
N ALA A 18 10.97 -5.54 -6.01
CA ALA A 18 10.44 -5.61 -4.64
C ALA A 18 9.83 -6.97 -4.28
N GLN A 19 9.66 -7.88 -5.25
CA GLN A 19 8.90 -9.13 -5.03
C GLN A 19 9.44 -9.96 -3.88
N GLU A 20 10.74 -10.20 -3.82
CA GLU A 20 11.33 -11.04 -2.76
C GLU A 20 11.11 -10.44 -1.38
N LYS A 21 11.27 -9.14 -1.25
CA LYS A 21 11.06 -8.45 0.03
C LYS A 21 9.60 -8.50 0.46
N VAL A 22 8.67 -8.35 -0.48
CA VAL A 22 7.23 -8.46 -0.22
C VAL A 22 6.86 -9.89 0.20
N ILE A 23 7.40 -10.90 -0.47
CA ILE A 23 7.19 -12.31 -0.08
C ILE A 23 7.65 -12.52 1.36
N THR A 24 8.81 -11.99 1.73
CA THR A 24 9.32 -12.11 3.11
C THR A 24 8.36 -11.45 4.11
N LEU A 25 7.86 -10.25 3.81
CA LEU A 25 6.89 -9.56 4.68
C LEU A 25 5.59 -10.36 4.82
N LEU A 26 5.09 -10.92 3.73
CA LEU A 26 3.88 -11.77 3.75
C LEU A 26 4.08 -13.05 4.56
N ARG A 27 5.26 -13.64 4.48
CA ARG A 27 5.61 -14.83 5.29
C ARG A 27 5.64 -14.56 6.79
N GLU A 28 5.91 -13.32 7.18
CA GLU A 28 5.79 -12.92 8.59
C GLU A 28 4.33 -12.97 9.07
N GLY A 29 3.36 -12.98 8.15
CA GLY A 29 1.95 -13.24 8.44
C GLY A 29 1.18 -12.08 9.06
N LYS A 30 1.72 -10.86 9.02
CA LYS A 30 1.15 -9.69 9.70
C LYS A 30 1.10 -8.48 8.76
N CYS A 31 0.48 -8.67 7.60
CA CYS A 31 0.34 -7.59 6.62
C CYS A 31 -1.11 -7.14 6.50
N THR A 32 -1.30 -5.87 6.17
CA THR A 32 -2.59 -5.27 5.82
C THR A 32 -2.45 -4.49 4.53
N ILE A 33 -3.56 -4.28 3.85
CA ILE A 33 -3.67 -3.38 2.70
C ILE A 33 -4.96 -2.59 2.82
N ALA A 34 -4.88 -1.28 2.57
CA ALA A 34 -6.06 -0.44 2.57
C ALA A 34 -6.92 -0.68 1.33
N THR A 35 -8.23 -0.50 1.44
CA THR A 35 -9.18 -0.71 0.36
C THR A 35 -8.78 0.05 -0.92
N ALA A 36 -8.42 1.33 -0.81
CA ALA A 36 -8.02 2.13 -1.96
C ALA A 36 -6.79 1.58 -2.68
N ASN A 37 -5.82 1.09 -1.93
CA ASN A 37 -4.61 0.48 -2.49
C ASN A 37 -4.91 -0.87 -3.15
N LEU A 38 -5.84 -1.62 -2.59
CA LEU A 38 -6.29 -2.87 -3.21
C LEU A 38 -6.97 -2.62 -4.56
N ILE A 39 -7.78 -1.55 -4.67
CA ILE A 39 -8.35 -1.13 -5.96
C ILE A 39 -7.25 -0.87 -6.98
N GLU A 40 -6.19 -0.17 -6.59
CA GLU A 40 -5.07 0.11 -7.49
C GLU A 40 -4.40 -1.17 -8.00
N VAL A 41 -4.30 -2.19 -7.16
CA VAL A 41 -3.72 -3.49 -7.58
C VAL A 41 -4.52 -4.06 -8.75
N PHE A 42 -5.85 -4.16 -8.60
CA PHE A 42 -6.71 -4.68 -9.67
C PHE A 42 -6.65 -3.79 -10.92
N ASP A 43 -6.68 -2.48 -10.73
CA ASP A 43 -6.66 -1.53 -11.83
C ASP A 43 -5.34 -1.59 -12.62
N VAL A 44 -4.21 -1.47 -11.93
CA VAL A 44 -2.89 -1.44 -12.58
C VAL A 44 -2.56 -2.77 -13.25
N VAL A 45 -2.77 -3.88 -12.55
CA VAL A 45 -2.47 -5.20 -13.11
C VAL A 45 -3.38 -5.50 -14.29
N GLY A 46 -4.65 -5.13 -14.18
CA GLY A 46 -5.62 -5.34 -15.28
C GLY A 46 -5.32 -4.49 -16.50
N ARG A 47 -5.09 -3.19 -16.32
CA ARG A 47 -4.89 -2.26 -17.44
C ARG A 47 -3.49 -2.35 -18.07
N GLN A 48 -2.46 -2.50 -17.24
CA GLN A 48 -1.07 -2.43 -17.72
C GLN A 48 -0.47 -3.79 -18.06
N HIS A 49 -1.01 -4.87 -17.49
CA HIS A 49 -0.47 -6.22 -17.64
C HIS A 49 -1.47 -7.22 -18.23
N ASP A 50 -2.65 -6.75 -18.61
CA ASP A 50 -3.70 -7.56 -19.23
C ASP A 50 -4.15 -8.78 -18.41
N TYR A 51 -4.08 -8.70 -17.09
CA TYR A 51 -4.61 -9.75 -16.21
C TYR A 51 -6.08 -9.49 -15.93
N PRO A 52 -6.99 -10.40 -16.32
CA PRO A 52 -8.38 -10.29 -15.91
C PRO A 52 -8.50 -10.22 -14.37
N VAL A 53 -9.50 -9.50 -13.88
CA VAL A 53 -9.74 -9.36 -12.42
C VAL A 53 -9.80 -10.73 -11.73
N GLY A 54 -10.46 -11.71 -12.35
CA GLY A 54 -10.54 -13.07 -11.80
C GLY A 54 -9.19 -13.74 -11.62
N ARG A 55 -8.25 -13.50 -12.52
CA ARG A 55 -6.88 -14.05 -12.40
C ARG A 55 -6.10 -13.39 -11.29
N VAL A 56 -6.22 -12.07 -11.15
CA VAL A 56 -5.60 -11.35 -10.04
C VAL A 56 -6.16 -11.86 -8.71
N ALA A 57 -7.49 -12.03 -8.64
CA ALA A 57 -8.15 -12.55 -7.45
C ALA A 57 -7.65 -13.95 -7.09
N GLU A 58 -7.48 -14.84 -8.07
CA GLU A 58 -6.94 -16.19 -7.82
C GLU A 58 -5.56 -16.18 -7.19
N ILE A 59 -4.73 -15.18 -7.54
CA ILE A 59 -3.37 -15.03 -6.98
C ILE A 59 -3.43 -14.45 -5.57
N VAL A 60 -4.28 -13.46 -5.35
CA VAL A 60 -4.34 -12.67 -4.10
C VAL A 60 -5.20 -13.32 -3.03
N ASP A 61 -6.32 -13.95 -3.39
CA ASP A 61 -7.27 -14.52 -2.43
C ASP A 61 -6.64 -15.46 -1.40
N PRO A 62 -5.70 -16.35 -1.76
CA PRO A 62 -5.04 -17.19 -0.76
C PRO A 62 -4.31 -16.40 0.33
N LEU A 63 -3.84 -15.20 0.05
CA LEU A 63 -3.18 -14.34 1.02
C LEU A 63 -4.16 -13.86 2.09
N PHE A 64 -5.40 -13.59 1.72
CA PHE A 64 -6.43 -13.15 2.68
C PHE A 64 -6.80 -14.23 3.69
N ALA A 65 -6.55 -15.48 3.38
CA ALA A 65 -6.77 -16.59 4.31
C ALA A 65 -5.64 -16.76 5.33
N THR A 66 -4.45 -16.20 5.06
CA THR A 66 -3.25 -16.50 5.85
C THR A 66 -2.46 -15.27 6.31
N SER A 67 -2.16 -14.36 5.41
CA SER A 67 -1.09 -13.38 5.61
C SER A 67 -1.54 -11.92 5.52
N LEU A 68 -2.66 -11.67 4.88
CA LEU A 68 -3.06 -10.32 4.47
C LEU A 68 -4.50 -10.03 4.89
N SER A 69 -4.72 -8.90 5.53
CA SER A 69 -6.06 -8.41 5.88
C SER A 69 -6.32 -7.07 5.20
N VAL A 70 -7.58 -6.75 4.94
CA VAL A 70 -7.97 -5.45 4.36
C VAL A 70 -8.31 -4.47 5.48
N VAL A 71 -7.74 -3.27 5.41
CA VAL A 71 -8.18 -2.14 6.24
C VAL A 71 -9.26 -1.39 5.46
N HIS A 72 -10.49 -1.49 5.94
CA HIS A 72 -11.64 -0.89 5.26
C HIS A 72 -11.67 0.63 5.47
N LEU A 73 -11.89 1.36 4.39
CA LEU A 73 -12.02 2.82 4.43
C LEU A 73 -13.43 3.18 4.94
N ASP A 74 -13.50 3.60 6.18
CA ASP A 74 -14.73 4.10 6.79
C ASP A 74 -14.74 5.65 6.86
N GLU A 75 -15.80 6.22 7.42
CA GLU A 75 -15.93 7.67 7.56
C GLU A 75 -14.81 8.27 8.41
N HIS A 76 -14.44 7.61 9.49
CA HIS A 76 -13.37 8.09 10.37
C HIS A 76 -12.03 8.17 9.65
N LEU A 77 -11.66 7.12 8.94
CA LEU A 77 -10.43 7.10 8.15
C LEU A 77 -10.49 8.10 6.99
N ALA A 78 -11.66 8.28 6.36
CA ALA A 78 -11.82 9.25 5.28
C ALA A 78 -11.55 10.68 5.78
N ARG A 79 -12.04 11.05 6.96
CA ARG A 79 -11.77 12.36 7.56
C ARG A 79 -10.30 12.55 7.86
N ARG A 80 -9.65 11.55 8.46
CA ARG A 80 -8.22 11.60 8.76
C ARG A 80 -7.38 11.71 7.50
N ALA A 81 -7.72 10.97 6.47
CA ALA A 81 -7.03 11.03 5.17
C ALA A 81 -7.16 12.42 4.54
N GLY A 82 -8.36 12.99 4.58
CA GLY A 82 -8.60 14.34 4.07
C GLY A 82 -7.80 15.41 4.83
N GLU A 83 -7.78 15.34 6.15
CA GLU A 83 -6.99 16.25 6.98
C GLU A 83 -5.51 16.13 6.68
N LEU A 84 -5.00 14.92 6.57
CA LEU A 84 -3.60 14.65 6.25
C LEU A 84 -3.21 15.28 4.91
N ARG A 85 -4.07 15.11 3.91
CA ARG A 85 -3.79 15.65 2.58
C ARG A 85 -3.81 17.18 2.57
N VAL A 86 -4.74 17.81 3.29
CA VAL A 86 -4.78 19.27 3.42
C VAL A 86 -3.48 19.80 4.05
N GLU A 87 -2.94 19.11 5.05
CA GLU A 87 -1.71 19.53 5.74
C GLU A 87 -0.44 19.29 4.93
N HIS A 88 -0.36 18.16 4.22
CA HIS A 88 0.90 17.66 3.64
C HIS A 88 0.97 17.73 2.13
N TYR A 89 -0.16 17.88 1.42
CA TYR A 89 -0.12 17.93 -0.03
C TYR A 89 0.57 19.18 -0.55
N HIS A 90 1.47 18.98 -1.49
CA HIS A 90 2.03 20.05 -2.29
C HIS A 90 2.26 19.55 -3.70
N ARG A 91 1.78 20.31 -4.70
CA ARG A 91 1.79 19.92 -6.12
C ARG A 91 3.14 19.41 -6.63
N THR A 92 4.23 19.98 -6.17
CA THR A 92 5.58 19.65 -6.64
C THR A 92 6.47 19.01 -5.59
N ARG A 93 6.35 19.40 -4.31
CA ARG A 93 7.22 18.91 -3.23
C ARG A 93 6.70 17.63 -2.56
N SER A 94 5.39 17.44 -2.54
CA SER A 94 4.75 16.30 -1.90
C SER A 94 3.39 16.03 -2.55
N PRO A 95 3.39 15.53 -3.81
CA PRO A 95 2.14 15.34 -4.57
C PRO A 95 1.41 14.06 -4.16
N LEU A 96 1.05 13.96 -2.88
CA LEU A 96 0.33 12.80 -2.35
C LEU A 96 -1.03 12.62 -3.02
N SER A 97 -1.27 11.41 -3.52
CA SER A 97 -2.58 11.03 -4.05
C SER A 97 -3.57 10.74 -2.93
N LEU A 98 -4.85 10.62 -3.27
CA LEU A 98 -5.86 10.17 -2.30
C LEU A 98 -5.53 8.78 -1.76
N ALA A 99 -5.07 7.87 -2.61
CA ALA A 99 -4.68 6.54 -2.18
C ALA A 99 -3.46 6.56 -1.25
N ASP A 100 -2.51 7.46 -1.46
CA ASP A 100 -1.34 7.62 -0.58
C ASP A 100 -1.75 8.02 0.83
N VAL A 101 -2.66 8.98 0.97
CA VAL A 101 -3.11 9.41 2.30
C VAL A 101 -3.97 8.35 2.98
N VAL A 102 -4.76 7.59 2.23
CA VAL A 102 -5.48 6.44 2.78
C VAL A 102 -4.50 5.38 3.31
N LEU A 103 -3.45 5.10 2.56
CA LEU A 103 -2.38 4.19 2.98
C LEU A 103 -1.79 4.62 4.33
N ILE A 104 -1.43 5.89 4.44
CA ILE A 104 -0.77 6.41 5.64
C ILE A 104 -1.69 6.35 6.87
N VAL A 105 -2.96 6.77 6.74
CA VAL A 105 -3.90 6.73 7.87
C VAL A 105 -4.34 5.32 8.24
N SER A 106 -4.12 4.35 7.37
CA SER A 106 -4.42 2.94 7.65
C SER A 106 -3.41 2.30 8.61
N ALA A 107 -2.24 2.92 8.80
CA ALA A 107 -1.27 2.47 9.78
C ALA A 107 -1.72 2.87 11.18
N ARG A 108 -1.74 1.89 12.09
CA ARG A 108 -2.05 2.10 13.50
C ARG A 108 -0.76 2.27 14.29
N SER A 109 -0.87 2.66 15.56
CA SER A 109 0.28 2.73 16.46
C SER A 109 1.05 1.41 16.46
N GLY A 110 2.37 1.49 16.21
CA GLY A 110 3.23 0.31 16.12
C GLY A 110 3.30 -0.34 14.74
N ASP A 111 2.43 0.05 13.82
CA ASP A 111 2.49 -0.45 12.45
C ASP A 111 3.61 0.25 11.66
N ARG A 112 4.06 -0.40 10.61
CA ARG A 112 4.98 0.18 9.64
C ARG A 112 4.39 0.12 8.24
N ILE A 113 4.81 1.03 7.38
CA ILE A 113 4.34 1.13 5.99
C ILE A 113 5.44 0.64 5.06
N ALA A 114 5.12 -0.31 4.20
CA ALA A 114 6.02 -0.80 3.15
C ALA A 114 5.69 -0.12 1.82
N THR A 115 6.60 0.67 1.32
CA THR A 115 6.43 1.46 0.09
C THR A 115 7.77 1.77 -0.55
N ALA A 116 7.74 2.06 -1.85
CA ALA A 116 8.90 2.59 -2.59
C ALA A 116 8.76 4.08 -2.91
N ASP A 117 7.61 4.69 -2.60
CA ASP A 117 7.30 6.08 -2.95
C ASP A 117 8.02 7.04 -1.98
N PRO A 118 8.94 7.91 -2.49
CA PRO A 118 9.67 8.84 -1.61
C PRO A 118 8.76 9.82 -0.88
N ASP A 119 7.64 10.23 -1.47
CA ASP A 119 6.72 11.17 -0.84
C ASP A 119 5.96 10.52 0.33
N VAL A 120 5.57 9.28 0.16
CA VAL A 120 4.95 8.49 1.24
C VAL A 120 5.96 8.24 2.36
N LEU A 121 7.19 7.85 2.02
CA LEU A 121 8.26 7.63 3.00
C LEU A 121 8.53 8.90 3.83
N ALA A 122 8.66 10.05 3.18
CA ALA A 122 8.91 11.32 3.84
C ALA A 122 7.76 11.75 4.75
N THR A 123 6.52 11.61 4.26
CA THR A 123 5.33 11.99 5.03
C THR A 123 5.15 11.09 6.24
N ALA A 124 5.26 9.78 6.06
CA ALA A 124 5.18 8.81 7.16
C ALA A 124 6.24 9.10 8.23
N SER A 125 7.48 9.36 7.80
CA SER A 125 8.58 9.70 8.71
C SER A 125 8.27 10.96 9.52
N SER A 126 7.73 11.99 8.87
CA SER A 126 7.37 13.25 9.57
C SER A 126 6.27 13.05 10.61
N LEU A 127 5.45 12.02 10.46
CA LEU A 127 4.38 11.66 11.39
C LEU A 127 4.84 10.66 12.47
N GLY A 128 6.10 10.24 12.43
CA GLY A 128 6.62 9.24 13.35
C GLY A 128 6.18 7.81 13.05
N VAL A 129 5.71 7.55 11.83
CA VAL A 129 5.33 6.21 11.39
C VAL A 129 6.55 5.50 10.83
N GLU A 130 6.84 4.30 11.32
CA GLU A 130 7.92 3.46 10.82
C GLU A 130 7.67 3.01 9.39
N THR A 131 8.73 2.91 8.60
CA THR A 131 8.63 2.51 7.20
C THR A 131 9.56 1.35 6.86
N VAL A 132 9.16 0.57 5.86
CA VAL A 132 10.01 -0.40 5.18
C VAL A 132 10.15 0.09 3.74
N GLU A 133 11.34 0.56 3.38
CA GLU A 133 11.59 1.03 2.02
C GLU A 133 11.73 -0.18 1.08
N LEU A 134 10.87 -0.20 0.06
CA LEU A 134 10.92 -1.25 -0.97
C LEU A 134 11.82 -0.80 -2.13
N PRO A 135 12.51 -1.74 -2.79
CA PRO A 135 13.24 -1.41 -4.01
C PRO A 135 12.29 -0.84 -5.06
N GLY A 136 12.61 0.32 -5.60
CA GLY A 136 11.86 0.92 -6.69
C GLY A 136 12.21 0.29 -8.03
N GLN A 137 11.37 0.56 -9.04
CA GLN A 137 11.71 0.24 -10.42
C GLN A 137 12.81 1.19 -10.87
N GLY A 138 13.96 0.65 -11.12
CA GLY A 138 15.15 1.40 -11.51
C GLY A 138 15.07 2.03 -12.90
#